data_5b95be76b71e393c40a25d6863b971b9
#
_entry.id   5b95be76b71e393c40a25d6863b971b9
#
_cell.length_a   1.000
_cell.length_b   1.000
_cell.length_c   1.000
_cell.angle_alpha   90.00
_cell.angle_beta   90.00
_cell.angle_gamma   90.00
#
_symmetry.space_group_name_H-M   'P 1'
#
loop_
_entity.id
_entity.type
_entity.pdbx_description
1 polymer ?
#
loop_
_entity_poly.entity_id
_entity_poly.type
_entity_poly.pdbx_seq_one_letter_code
_entity_poly.pdbx_strand_id
1 'polypeptide(L)'
;MSTEFNPKFTRRGALGAAIAFGATLAAPALAQTEASTVEIENDLNSNIRRNISSFRSLQWQPYFKDTKKGAILVDTTSRALHYWSEDQSVYLLFPTSVPLTEDLTRRGRTEVVKKVVGPEWRPTPAMRVRNPEWPEYVGPGPDNPLGTHALYLSWEFYRIHGTHDTRKIGRRSSNGCIGLYNEQIAQLFGYAKIGTQVLLI
;
A
#
# COMPACT_ATOMS: atom_id res chain seq x y z
N MET A 1 -17.06 91.16 -14.09
CA MET A 1 -18.45 90.88 -14.45
C MET A 1 -18.54 89.41 -14.71
N SER A 2 -18.75 88.72 -13.70
CA SER A 2 -19.90 87.95 -13.27
C SER A 2 -20.50 87.09 -14.34
N THR A 3 -20.40 85.79 -14.22
CA THR A 3 -21.57 84.99 -13.91
C THR A 3 -21.12 83.55 -13.74
N GLU A 4 -21.42 83.04 -12.57
CA GLU A 4 -21.41 81.60 -12.21
C GLU A 4 -22.43 80.84 -13.06
N PHE A 5 -22.09 79.64 -13.42
CA PHE A 5 -23.09 78.70 -13.87
C PHE A 5 -22.82 77.33 -13.23
N ASN A 6 -23.70 76.93 -12.33
CA ASN A 6 -23.77 75.64 -11.68
C ASN A 6 -24.83 74.80 -12.37
N PRO A 7 -24.55 73.63 -12.87
CA PRO A 7 -25.58 72.66 -13.15
C PRO A 7 -25.51 71.43 -12.24
N LYS A 8 -26.67 71.21 -11.64
CA LYS A 8 -27.04 70.08 -10.81
C LYS A 8 -26.86 68.75 -11.57
N PHE A 9 -26.17 67.79 -10.90
CA PHE A 9 -26.14 66.40 -11.33
C PHE A 9 -27.49 65.73 -11.13
N THR A 10 -28.12 65.31 -12.23
CA THR A 10 -29.24 64.41 -12.23
C THR A 10 -28.73 62.98 -12.50
N ARG A 11 -29.07 62.11 -11.56
CA ARG A 11 -28.91 60.65 -11.71
C ARG A 11 -29.86 60.17 -12.82
N ARG A 12 -29.34 59.64 -13.93
CA ARG A 12 -29.98 58.59 -14.73
C ARG A 12 -29.05 58.15 -15.86
N GLY A 13 -28.69 56.84 -15.83
CA GLY A 13 -28.60 55.99 -17.02
C GLY A 13 -27.31 56.07 -17.83
N ALA A 14 -26.37 55.21 -17.53
CA ALA A 14 -25.51 54.65 -18.55
C ALA A 14 -25.24 53.18 -18.22
N LEU A 15 -25.92 52.30 -18.91
CA LEU A 15 -25.59 50.88 -19.04
C LEU A 15 -24.27 50.82 -19.85
N GLY A 16 -23.18 50.67 -19.15
CA GLY A 16 -21.88 50.34 -19.73
C GLY A 16 -21.71 48.81 -19.70
N ALA A 17 -21.77 48.18 -20.85
CA ALA A 17 -21.41 46.77 -21.02
C ALA A 17 -19.93 46.60 -20.75
N ALA A 18 -19.57 46.11 -19.57
CA ALA A 18 -18.24 45.65 -19.29
C ALA A 18 -18.06 44.25 -19.88
N ILE A 19 -17.33 44.15 -20.98
CA ILE A 19 -16.82 42.88 -21.51
C ILE A 19 -15.76 42.43 -20.52
N ALA A 20 -16.12 41.51 -19.64
CA ALA A 20 -15.18 40.80 -18.80
C ALA A 20 -14.39 39.81 -19.68
N PHE A 21 -13.16 40.16 -20.03
CA PHE A 21 -12.19 39.19 -20.49
C PHE A 21 -11.92 38.23 -19.32
N GLY A 22 -12.62 37.11 -19.33
CA GLY A 22 -12.32 35.98 -18.45
C GLY A 22 -10.98 35.37 -18.88
N ALA A 23 -9.90 35.77 -18.22
CA ALA A 23 -8.68 35.01 -18.24
C ALA A 23 -8.96 33.69 -17.51
N THR A 24 -9.26 32.66 -18.26
CA THR A 24 -9.24 31.29 -17.76
C THR A 24 -7.78 30.99 -17.41
N LEU A 25 -7.42 31.14 -16.16
CA LEU A 25 -6.23 30.51 -15.60
C LEU A 25 -6.48 29.00 -15.72
N ALA A 26 -5.92 28.42 -16.79
CA ALA A 26 -5.77 26.98 -16.87
C ALA A 26 -4.87 26.59 -15.70
N ALA A 27 -5.48 26.12 -14.61
CA ALA A 27 -4.75 25.41 -13.59
C ALA A 27 -4.06 24.24 -14.29
N PRO A 28 -2.74 24.02 -14.08
CA PRO A 28 -2.12 22.82 -14.57
C PRO A 28 -2.91 21.66 -13.98
N ALA A 29 -3.50 20.84 -14.84
CA ALA A 29 -4.01 19.55 -14.44
C ALA A 29 -2.80 18.81 -13.85
N LEU A 30 -2.74 18.74 -12.52
CA LEU A 30 -1.90 17.79 -11.87
C LEU A 30 -2.34 16.44 -12.42
N ALA A 31 -1.54 15.90 -13.32
CA ALA A 31 -1.67 14.53 -13.76
C ALA A 31 -1.58 13.71 -12.48
N GLN A 32 -2.74 13.30 -11.98
CA GLN A 32 -2.81 12.27 -10.96
C GLN A 32 -2.32 11.01 -11.65
N THR A 33 -1.04 10.72 -11.47
CA THR A 33 -0.47 9.41 -11.78
C THR A 33 -1.04 8.44 -10.74
N GLU A 34 -2.34 8.21 -10.82
CA GLU A 34 -3.06 7.22 -10.03
C GLU A 34 -2.87 5.84 -10.67
N ALA A 35 -1.62 5.41 -10.81
CA ALA A 35 -1.34 3.99 -10.93
C ALA A 35 -1.29 3.36 -9.53
N SER A 36 -2.30 3.67 -8.69
CA SER A 36 -2.46 2.94 -7.45
C SER A 36 -3.02 1.56 -7.79
N THR A 37 -2.14 0.61 -7.98
CA THR A 37 -2.45 -0.79 -8.27
C THR A 37 -3.05 -1.53 -7.08
N VAL A 38 -3.45 -0.83 -6.01
CA VAL A 38 -4.01 -1.42 -4.79
C VAL A 38 -5.06 -0.48 -4.21
N GLU A 39 -6.24 -1.03 -3.99
CA GLU A 39 -7.29 -0.38 -3.21
C GLU A 39 -6.78 -0.14 -1.79
N ILE A 40 -6.81 1.11 -1.34
CA ILE A 40 -6.54 1.48 0.05
C ILE A 40 -7.90 1.49 0.73
N GLU A 41 -8.00 0.77 1.84
CA GLU A 41 -9.18 0.83 2.70
C GLU A 41 -9.48 2.31 3.03
N ASN A 42 -10.66 2.80 2.62
CA ASN A 42 -11.12 4.16 2.95
C ASN A 42 -11.54 4.20 4.43
N ASP A 43 -10.56 4.21 5.29
CA ASP A 43 -10.73 4.29 6.74
C ASP A 43 -10.72 5.77 7.20
N LEU A 44 -11.58 6.59 6.53
CA LEU A 44 -11.69 8.02 6.85
C LEU A 44 -12.38 8.29 8.19
N ASN A 45 -13.00 7.28 8.82
CA ASN A 45 -13.72 7.42 10.09
C ASN A 45 -13.23 6.50 11.21
N SER A 46 -12.29 5.61 10.97
CA SER A 46 -11.69 4.89 12.08
C SER A 46 -10.66 5.81 12.72
N ASN A 47 -10.94 6.22 13.96
CA ASN A 47 -9.88 6.60 14.86
C ASN A 47 -8.79 5.55 14.72
N ILE A 48 -7.67 5.90 14.08
CA ILE A 48 -6.50 5.05 14.03
C ILE A 48 -6.09 4.86 15.50
N ARG A 49 -6.74 3.90 16.15
CA ARG A 49 -6.23 3.35 17.39
C ARG A 49 -4.94 2.70 16.96
N ARG A 50 -3.86 3.46 17.06
CA ARG A 50 -2.51 2.92 17.07
C ARG A 50 -2.48 1.97 18.25
N ASN A 51 -2.93 0.75 18.02
CA ASN A 51 -2.94 -0.28 19.03
C ASN A 51 -1.50 -0.79 19.16
N ILE A 52 -0.66 0.04 19.79
CA ILE A 52 0.72 -0.30 20.13
C ILE A 52 0.75 -1.62 20.92
N SER A 53 -0.34 -1.94 21.62
CA SER A 53 -0.46 -3.18 22.38
C SER A 53 -0.57 -4.44 21.49
N SER A 54 -0.95 -4.33 20.22
CA SER A 54 -0.96 -5.47 19.29
C SER A 54 0.40 -5.76 18.66
N PHE A 55 1.33 -4.79 18.71
CA PHE A 55 2.70 -4.93 18.20
C PHE A 55 3.64 -5.40 19.30
N ARG A 56 3.46 -6.64 19.74
CA ARG A 56 4.23 -7.26 20.84
C ARG A 56 5.06 -8.42 20.33
N SER A 57 6.20 -8.65 20.96
CA SER A 57 7.01 -9.85 20.70
C SER A 57 6.24 -11.11 21.04
N LEU A 58 6.27 -12.08 20.15
CA LEU A 58 5.67 -13.40 20.34
C LEU A 58 6.75 -14.47 20.45
N GLN A 59 6.39 -15.57 21.06
CA GLN A 59 7.18 -16.80 21.06
C GLN A 59 6.70 -17.71 19.93
N TRP A 60 7.59 -18.46 19.31
CA TRP A 60 7.26 -19.29 18.15
C TRP A 60 6.55 -20.60 18.49
N GLN A 61 6.76 -21.15 19.71
CA GLN A 61 6.33 -22.49 20.12
C GLN A 61 4.81 -22.74 19.98
N PRO A 62 3.93 -21.77 20.25
CA PRO A 62 2.49 -21.98 20.05
C PRO A 62 2.10 -22.16 18.58
N TYR A 63 2.94 -21.76 17.66
CA TYR A 63 2.64 -21.66 16.22
C TYR A 63 3.35 -22.71 15.37
N PHE A 64 4.54 -23.16 15.78
CA PHE A 64 5.38 -24.06 15.00
C PHE A 64 5.90 -25.20 15.87
N LYS A 65 6.17 -26.36 15.25
CA LYS A 65 6.80 -27.50 15.93
C LYS A 65 8.28 -27.28 16.16
N ASP A 66 8.93 -26.59 15.22
CA ASP A 66 10.35 -26.24 15.23
C ASP A 66 10.57 -25.00 14.38
N THR A 67 11.80 -24.49 14.35
CA THR A 67 12.22 -23.35 13.53
C THR A 67 13.14 -23.77 12.39
N LYS A 68 13.10 -25.02 11.93
CA LYS A 68 13.93 -25.49 10.82
C LYS A 68 13.73 -24.61 9.57
N LYS A 69 14.83 -24.17 8.97
CA LYS A 69 14.87 -23.22 7.86
C LYS A 69 14.24 -21.86 8.16
N GLY A 70 13.99 -21.56 9.45
CA GLY A 70 13.29 -20.36 9.90
C GLY A 70 11.76 -20.49 9.86
N ALA A 71 11.09 -19.61 10.59
CA ALA A 71 9.63 -19.58 10.71
C ALA A 71 9.11 -18.15 10.59
N ILE A 72 8.04 -17.94 9.81
CA ILE A 72 7.34 -16.68 9.62
C ILE A 72 5.90 -16.83 10.10
N LEU A 73 5.48 -15.97 11.02
CA LEU A 73 4.09 -15.83 11.43
C LEU A 73 3.57 -14.49 10.92
N VAL A 74 2.45 -14.49 10.20
CA VAL A 74 1.73 -13.28 9.84
C VAL A 74 0.41 -13.26 10.58
N ASP A 75 0.30 -12.35 11.54
CA ASP A 75 -0.97 -12.06 12.22
C ASP A 75 -1.72 -10.97 11.42
N THR A 76 -2.78 -11.39 10.73
CA THR A 76 -3.58 -10.51 9.88
C THR A 76 -4.44 -9.54 10.69
N THR A 77 -4.70 -9.83 11.97
CA THR A 77 -5.46 -8.96 12.87
C THR A 77 -4.61 -7.83 13.40
N SER A 78 -3.43 -8.14 13.92
CA SER A 78 -2.48 -7.12 14.40
C SER A 78 -1.67 -6.46 13.28
N ARG A 79 -1.73 -7.04 12.07
CA ARG A 79 -1.00 -6.58 10.88
C ARG A 79 0.51 -6.58 11.13
N ALA A 80 0.97 -7.66 11.73
CA ALA A 80 2.35 -7.86 12.10
C ALA A 80 2.91 -9.14 11.47
N LEU A 81 4.17 -9.07 11.04
CA LEU A 81 4.95 -10.22 10.61
C LEU A 81 6.07 -10.46 11.61
N HIS A 82 6.14 -11.68 12.10
CA HIS A 82 7.18 -12.16 12.99
C HIS A 82 8.05 -13.16 12.25
N TYR A 83 9.36 -13.11 12.46
CA TYR A 83 10.30 -14.08 11.93
C TYR A 83 11.23 -14.57 13.03
N TRP A 84 11.49 -15.85 13.07
CA TRP A 84 12.50 -16.51 13.92
C TRP A 84 13.48 -17.26 13.03
N SER A 85 14.76 -17.05 13.24
CA SER A 85 15.80 -17.82 12.55
C SER A 85 15.84 -19.28 13.04
N GLU A 86 16.46 -20.14 12.25
CA GLU A 86 16.59 -21.57 12.56
C GLU A 86 17.29 -21.83 13.91
N ASP A 87 18.32 -21.07 14.19
CA ASP A 87 19.10 -21.11 15.43
C ASP A 87 18.50 -20.26 16.56
N GLN A 88 17.36 -19.60 16.29
CA GLN A 88 16.65 -18.71 17.21
C GLN A 88 17.45 -17.48 17.68
N SER A 89 18.58 -17.19 17.06
CA SER A 89 19.43 -16.03 17.40
C SER A 89 18.83 -14.72 16.87
N VAL A 90 17.99 -14.78 15.82
CA VAL A 90 17.36 -13.63 15.20
C VAL A 90 15.85 -13.71 15.33
N TYR A 91 15.28 -12.64 15.86
CA TYR A 91 13.85 -12.36 15.85
C TYR A 91 13.59 -11.04 15.16
N LEU A 92 12.70 -11.03 14.19
CA LEU A 92 12.27 -9.81 13.50
C LEU A 92 10.76 -9.61 13.71
N LEU A 93 10.37 -8.36 13.86
CA LEU A 93 8.97 -7.94 13.98
C LEU A 93 8.74 -6.72 13.09
N PHE A 94 7.85 -6.87 12.12
CA PHE A 94 7.56 -5.83 11.12
C PHE A 94 6.08 -5.54 11.03
N PRO A 95 5.68 -4.26 10.87
CA PRO A 95 4.35 -3.91 10.43
C PRO A 95 4.16 -4.38 8.99
N THR A 96 2.96 -4.86 8.67
CA THR A 96 2.68 -5.38 7.33
C THR A 96 1.33 -4.92 6.81
N SER A 97 1.21 -4.76 5.48
CA SER A 97 -0.09 -4.72 4.84
C SER A 97 -0.64 -6.13 4.72
N VAL A 98 -1.94 -6.26 4.88
CA VAL A 98 -2.67 -7.53 4.80
C VAL A 98 -3.83 -7.40 3.81
N PRO A 99 -4.46 -8.52 3.40
CA PRO A 99 -5.58 -8.49 2.47
C PRO A 99 -6.71 -7.54 2.91
N LEU A 100 -7.30 -6.85 1.93
CA LEU A 100 -8.33 -5.83 2.14
C LEU A 100 -9.58 -6.41 2.82
N THR A 101 -10.01 -7.59 2.36
CA THR A 101 -11.24 -8.24 2.81
C THR A 101 -10.97 -9.67 3.29
N GLU A 102 -11.92 -10.26 4.00
CA GLU A 102 -11.78 -11.63 4.53
C GLU A 102 -11.79 -12.68 3.40
N ASP A 103 -12.52 -12.46 2.33
CA ASP A 103 -12.55 -13.35 1.15
C ASP A 103 -11.22 -13.36 0.38
N LEU A 104 -10.42 -12.29 0.48
CA LEU A 104 -9.06 -12.23 -0.05
C LEU A 104 -8.02 -12.78 0.95
N THR A 105 -8.41 -13.03 2.21
CA THR A 105 -7.51 -13.45 3.26
C THR A 105 -7.46 -14.97 3.36
N ARG A 106 -6.34 -15.55 2.93
CA ARG A 106 -6.07 -16.98 3.14
C ARG A 106 -5.28 -17.17 4.41
N ARG A 107 -5.79 -17.97 5.34
CA ARG A 107 -5.12 -18.36 6.58
C ARG A 107 -4.66 -19.80 6.51
N GLY A 108 -3.66 -20.15 7.30
CA GLY A 108 -3.13 -21.50 7.40
C GLY A 108 -1.63 -21.56 7.12
N ARG A 109 -1.14 -22.79 6.91
CA ARG A 109 0.28 -23.08 6.73
C ARG A 109 0.65 -23.09 5.25
N THR A 110 1.81 -22.55 4.97
CA THR A 110 2.47 -22.55 3.67
C THR A 110 3.98 -22.49 3.89
N GLU A 111 4.76 -22.37 2.84
CA GLU A 111 6.21 -22.22 2.90
C GLU A 111 6.74 -21.36 1.77
N VAL A 112 7.94 -20.83 1.93
CA VAL A 112 8.65 -20.10 0.89
C VAL A 112 9.19 -21.09 -0.14
N VAL A 113 8.71 -20.96 -1.41
CA VAL A 113 9.13 -21.85 -2.51
C VAL A 113 10.07 -21.17 -3.50
N LYS A 114 10.09 -19.83 -3.53
CA LYS A 114 10.94 -19.05 -4.44
C LYS A 114 11.27 -17.70 -3.84
N LYS A 115 12.48 -17.20 -4.09
CA LYS A 115 12.96 -15.89 -3.68
C LYS A 115 13.39 -15.10 -4.91
N VAL A 116 12.97 -13.84 -5.03
CA VAL A 116 13.28 -12.99 -6.20
C VAL A 116 13.69 -11.59 -5.74
N VAL A 117 14.83 -11.13 -6.23
CA VAL A 117 15.25 -9.73 -6.17
C VAL A 117 14.77 -9.03 -7.45
N GLY A 118 14.17 -7.84 -7.33
CA GLY A 118 13.57 -7.15 -8.46
C GLY A 118 12.43 -7.97 -9.10
N PRO A 119 11.35 -8.25 -8.35
CA PRO A 119 10.26 -9.02 -8.89
C PRO A 119 9.51 -8.27 -9.99
N GLU A 120 8.96 -9.02 -10.94
CA GLU A 120 7.98 -8.53 -11.90
C GLU A 120 6.58 -8.65 -11.31
N TRP A 121 5.73 -7.67 -11.62
CA TRP A 121 4.33 -7.74 -11.24
C TRP A 121 3.42 -7.92 -12.47
N ARG A 122 2.46 -8.80 -12.33
CA ARG A 122 1.34 -8.98 -13.26
C ARG A 122 0.06 -9.14 -12.44
N PRO A 123 -1.02 -8.43 -12.78
CA PRO A 123 -2.31 -8.64 -12.13
C PRO A 123 -2.80 -10.06 -12.39
N THR A 124 -3.41 -10.67 -11.38
CA THR A 124 -4.09 -11.95 -11.56
C THR A 124 -5.35 -11.76 -12.41
N PRO A 125 -5.93 -12.83 -13.00
CA PRO A 125 -7.18 -12.73 -13.75
C PRO A 125 -8.30 -12.06 -12.94
N ALA A 126 -8.43 -12.39 -11.65
CA ALA A 126 -9.42 -11.78 -10.76
C ALA A 126 -9.17 -10.29 -10.50
N MET A 127 -7.92 -9.87 -10.42
CA MET A 127 -7.55 -8.46 -10.31
C MET A 127 -7.92 -7.69 -11.58
N ARG A 128 -7.68 -8.25 -12.76
CA ARG A 128 -8.01 -7.62 -14.04
C ARG A 128 -9.53 -7.46 -14.24
N VAL A 129 -10.32 -8.39 -13.72
CA VAL A 129 -11.79 -8.26 -13.74
C VAL A 129 -12.24 -7.06 -12.88
N ARG A 130 -11.63 -6.86 -11.72
CA ARG A 130 -11.97 -5.73 -10.82
C ARG A 130 -11.41 -4.39 -11.28
N ASN A 131 -10.24 -4.42 -11.91
CA ASN A 131 -9.50 -3.21 -12.32
C ASN A 131 -8.97 -3.42 -13.76
N PRO A 132 -9.83 -3.29 -14.77
CA PRO A 132 -9.46 -3.56 -16.17
C PRO A 132 -8.44 -2.54 -16.72
N GLU A 133 -8.32 -1.38 -16.09
CA GLU A 133 -7.38 -0.31 -16.45
C GLU A 133 -5.94 -0.57 -15.98
N TRP A 134 -5.73 -1.56 -15.10
CA TRP A 134 -4.38 -1.86 -14.61
C TRP A 134 -3.49 -2.40 -15.71
N PRO A 135 -2.18 -2.05 -15.70
CA PRO A 135 -1.24 -2.54 -16.69
C PRO A 135 -1.12 -4.05 -16.62
N GLU A 136 -0.94 -4.69 -17.77
CA GLU A 136 -0.73 -6.15 -17.84
C GLU A 136 0.59 -6.60 -17.21
N TYR A 137 1.54 -5.68 -17.11
CA TYR A 137 2.90 -5.96 -16.64
C TYR A 137 3.55 -4.70 -16.10
N VAL A 138 4.24 -4.85 -14.96
CA VAL A 138 5.16 -3.84 -14.42
C VAL A 138 6.50 -4.54 -14.15
N GLY A 139 7.55 -4.07 -14.80
CA GLY A 139 8.91 -4.57 -14.61
C GLY A 139 9.49 -4.22 -13.24
N PRO A 140 10.68 -4.76 -12.90
CA PRO A 140 11.41 -4.31 -11.71
C PRO A 140 11.67 -2.81 -11.75
N GLY A 141 11.51 -2.13 -10.63
CA GLY A 141 11.74 -0.68 -10.55
C GLY A 141 10.97 -0.01 -9.41
N PRO A 142 11.12 1.32 -9.28
CA PRO A 142 10.53 2.08 -8.19
C PRO A 142 9.00 2.05 -8.19
N ASP A 143 8.36 1.89 -9.35
CA ASP A 143 6.91 1.87 -9.50
C ASP A 143 6.30 0.46 -9.38
N ASN A 144 7.15 -0.56 -9.14
CA ASN A 144 6.66 -1.93 -9.04
C ASN A 144 5.88 -2.17 -7.74
N PRO A 145 4.63 -2.64 -7.81
CA PRO A 145 3.82 -2.90 -6.61
C PRO A 145 4.43 -3.91 -5.63
N LEU A 146 5.32 -4.79 -6.10
CA LEU A 146 6.00 -5.79 -5.26
C LEU A 146 7.31 -5.27 -4.65
N GLY A 147 7.69 -4.01 -4.92
CA GLY A 147 8.91 -3.41 -4.40
C GLY A 147 10.18 -4.12 -4.83
N THR A 148 11.17 -4.15 -3.93
CA THR A 148 12.54 -4.59 -4.26
C THR A 148 12.76 -6.10 -4.18
N HIS A 149 12.02 -6.82 -3.33
CA HIS A 149 12.20 -8.25 -3.06
C HIS A 149 10.85 -8.95 -2.88
N ALA A 150 10.79 -10.23 -3.23
CA ALA A 150 9.61 -11.05 -2.99
C ALA A 150 9.97 -12.49 -2.59
N LEU A 151 9.26 -12.99 -1.58
CA LEU A 151 9.21 -14.38 -1.15
C LEU A 151 7.89 -14.98 -1.67
N TYR A 152 7.98 -15.90 -2.61
CA TYR A 152 6.82 -16.59 -3.17
C TYR A 152 6.46 -17.76 -2.25
N LEU A 153 5.17 -17.87 -1.93
CA LEU A 153 4.65 -18.93 -1.09
C LEU A 153 4.18 -20.12 -1.93
N SER A 154 4.01 -21.28 -1.33
CA SER A 154 3.48 -22.48 -2.00
C SER A 154 2.02 -22.30 -2.45
N TRP A 155 1.32 -21.32 -1.93
CA TRP A 155 -0.01 -20.93 -2.42
C TRP A 155 0.10 -20.09 -3.69
N GLU A 156 -0.68 -20.43 -4.69
CA GLU A 156 -0.71 -19.71 -5.94
C GLU A 156 -1.06 -18.23 -5.72
N PHE A 157 -0.33 -17.34 -6.38
CA PHE A 157 -0.43 -15.87 -6.31
C PHE A 157 -0.13 -15.22 -4.95
N TYR A 158 0.21 -15.99 -3.90
CA TYR A 158 0.56 -15.43 -2.59
C TYR A 158 2.06 -15.17 -2.45
N ARG A 159 2.39 -14.00 -1.91
CA ARG A 159 3.78 -13.53 -1.72
C ARG A 159 3.88 -12.70 -0.45
N ILE A 160 5.09 -12.70 0.14
CA ILE A 160 5.54 -11.67 1.06
C ILE A 160 6.52 -10.81 0.26
N HIS A 161 6.28 -9.50 0.15
CA HIS A 161 7.03 -8.64 -0.78
C HIS A 161 7.18 -7.21 -0.26
N GLY A 162 8.04 -6.41 -0.90
CA GLY A 162 8.15 -4.98 -0.67
C GLY A 162 6.96 -4.19 -1.22
N THR A 163 7.06 -2.88 -1.22
CA THR A 163 6.05 -2.03 -1.83
C THR A 163 6.64 -0.73 -2.35
N HIS A 164 6.10 -0.20 -3.44
CA HIS A 164 6.35 1.17 -3.88
C HIS A 164 5.51 2.18 -3.09
N ASP A 165 4.41 1.74 -2.47
CA ASP A 165 3.49 2.60 -1.73
C ASP A 165 3.51 2.27 -0.23
N THR A 166 4.30 3.02 0.51
CA THR A 166 4.50 2.83 1.95
C THR A 166 3.26 3.13 2.80
N ARG A 167 2.27 3.85 2.26
CA ARG A 167 1.00 4.18 2.96
C ARG A 167 0.17 2.94 3.25
N LYS A 168 0.42 1.85 2.52
CA LYS A 168 -0.27 0.55 2.67
C LYS A 168 0.15 -0.21 3.93
N ILE A 169 1.36 0.03 4.42
CA ILE A 169 1.91 -0.71 5.56
C ILE A 169 1.13 -0.40 6.84
N GLY A 170 0.77 -1.46 7.57
CA GLY A 170 -0.10 -1.37 8.76
C GLY A 170 -1.59 -1.32 8.43
N ARG A 171 -2.00 -1.54 7.18
CA ARG A 171 -3.40 -1.43 6.73
C ARG A 171 -3.90 -2.71 6.04
N ARG A 172 -5.22 -2.86 5.97
CA ARG A 172 -5.88 -3.76 5.02
C ARG A 172 -5.89 -3.08 3.66
N SER A 173 -5.05 -3.54 2.73
CA SER A 173 -4.84 -2.82 1.46
C SER A 173 -4.32 -3.70 0.33
N SER A 174 -4.20 -5.01 0.51
CA SER A 174 -3.68 -5.91 -0.51
C SER A 174 -4.77 -6.81 -1.12
N ASN A 175 -4.49 -7.35 -2.29
CA ASN A 175 -5.35 -8.33 -2.96
C ASN A 175 -4.95 -9.79 -2.63
N GLY A 176 -4.47 -10.04 -1.41
CA GLY A 176 -4.09 -11.38 -0.93
C GLY A 176 -2.65 -11.45 -0.39
N CYS A 177 -1.73 -10.67 -0.92
CA CYS A 177 -0.31 -10.70 -0.54
C CYS A 177 -0.05 -9.93 0.78
N ILE A 178 1.16 -10.14 1.32
CA ILE A 178 1.65 -9.53 2.54
C ILE A 178 2.74 -8.53 2.16
N GLY A 179 2.51 -7.24 2.39
CA GLY A 179 3.47 -6.19 2.03
C GLY A 179 4.29 -5.71 3.23
N LEU A 180 5.55 -5.40 2.98
CA LEU A 180 6.50 -4.82 3.92
C LEU A 180 7.14 -3.56 3.33
N TYR A 181 7.79 -2.74 4.16
CA TYR A 181 8.73 -1.74 3.65
C TYR A 181 9.87 -2.43 2.89
N ASN A 182 10.45 -1.76 1.89
CA ASN A 182 11.49 -2.34 1.06
C ASN A 182 12.74 -2.77 1.86
N GLU A 183 13.11 -2.01 2.86
CA GLU A 183 14.22 -2.31 3.75
C GLU A 183 13.94 -3.56 4.61
N GLN A 184 12.70 -3.69 5.07
CA GLN A 184 12.27 -4.81 5.91
C GLN A 184 12.19 -6.12 5.12
N ILE A 185 11.64 -6.07 3.90
CA ILE A 185 11.63 -7.28 3.05
C ILE A 185 13.04 -7.66 2.62
N ALA A 186 13.93 -6.71 2.37
CA ALA A 186 15.33 -7.00 2.06
C ALA A 186 16.02 -7.70 3.25
N GLN A 187 15.79 -7.23 4.48
CA GLN A 187 16.30 -7.87 5.69
C GLN A 187 15.72 -9.29 5.86
N LEU A 188 14.41 -9.45 5.78
CA LEU A 188 13.75 -10.76 5.86
C LEU A 188 14.25 -11.71 4.77
N PHE A 189 14.42 -11.20 3.56
CA PHE A 189 14.93 -11.96 2.41
C PHE A 189 16.33 -12.51 2.66
N GLY A 190 17.19 -11.78 3.37
CA GLY A 190 18.52 -12.25 3.74
C GLY A 190 18.48 -13.47 4.67
N TYR A 191 17.52 -13.54 5.58
CA TYR A 191 17.39 -14.62 6.55
C TYR A 191 16.52 -15.79 6.05
N ALA A 192 15.42 -15.52 5.36
CA ALA A 192 14.50 -16.55 4.90
C ALA A 192 15.14 -17.44 3.84
N LYS A 193 14.87 -18.73 3.92
CA LYS A 193 15.37 -19.79 3.03
C LYS A 193 14.21 -20.38 2.22
N ILE A 194 14.52 -21.08 1.11
CA ILE A 194 13.54 -21.95 0.47
C ILE A 194 13.16 -23.04 1.48
N GLY A 195 11.86 -23.22 1.71
CA GLY A 195 11.29 -24.09 2.73
C GLY A 195 11.16 -23.43 4.11
N THR A 196 11.41 -22.11 4.26
CA THR A 196 11.01 -21.37 5.47
C THR A 196 9.51 -21.54 5.68
N GLN A 197 9.14 -22.00 6.88
CA GLN A 197 7.74 -22.23 7.26
C GLN A 197 7.00 -20.89 7.37
N VAL A 198 5.77 -20.82 6.89
CA VAL A 198 4.94 -19.62 6.98
C VAL A 198 3.57 -20.01 7.52
N LEU A 199 3.07 -19.28 8.50
CA LEU A 199 1.72 -19.40 9.03
C LEU A 199 1.03 -18.05 8.99
N LEU A 200 -0.14 -17.97 8.36
CA LEU A 200 -1.04 -16.82 8.43
C LEU A 200 -2.21 -17.13 9.38
N ILE A 201 -2.47 -16.23 10.34
CA ILE A 201 -3.57 -16.30 11.31
C ILE A 201 -4.46 -15.06 11.25
#